data_a7510d32c465d4f72f12f27636efff10
#
_entry.id   a7510d32c465d4f72f12f27636efff10
#
_cell.length_a   1.000
_cell.length_b   1.000
_cell.length_c   1.000
_cell.angle_alpha   90.00
_cell.angle_beta   90.00
_cell.angle_gamma   90.00
#
_symmetry.space_group_name_H-M   'P 1'
#
loop_
_entity.id
_entity.type
_entity.pdbx_description
1 polymer ?
#
loop_
_entity_poly.entity_id
_entity_poly.type
_entity_poly.pdbx_seq_one_letter_code
_entity_poly.pdbx_strand_id
1 'polypeptide(L)'
;MPSERKVIEMKIALVGNQNSGKTTIFNCLTGMNAKIGNWPGVTIEKKEGIIKGTKHEIVDLPGIYSLSPYSMEEEVARKFIFEENPDIIINILDATCLERSLYLTTQLLESNCNVIVILNMMDKLEESGTKIDEKKLEKCLGTKVFKVSALKQTGIKEVIQELDKVHSNKKKKEPTYLKSSFDINEYEKIANKKYEFIEQVAEECLEKKEGKENYSDKLDKIFLNKWLAFPIFILIMFFIYYLSVGVVGKLTTDWIENTINIFSENITKTMLNAKYPKWLESLIVDGVISGVGAVISFIPQLTILFLCISLLETTGYMSR
;
A
#
# COMPACT_ATOMS: atom_id res chain seq x y z
N MET A 1 2.18 7.57 -42.76
CA MET A 1 0.92 8.19 -42.35
C MET A 1 1.25 9.10 -41.17
N PRO A 2 0.99 10.40 -41.21
CA PRO A 2 1.23 11.28 -40.08
C PRO A 2 0.24 10.91 -38.97
N SER A 3 0.74 10.69 -37.78
CA SER A 3 -0.06 10.46 -36.56
C SER A 3 -0.97 11.68 -36.38
N GLU A 4 -2.28 11.50 -36.51
CA GLU A 4 -3.26 12.48 -36.04
C GLU A 4 -2.91 12.83 -34.59
N ARG A 5 -2.43 14.05 -34.35
CA ARG A 5 -2.30 14.61 -33.01
C ARG A 5 -3.73 14.67 -32.47
N LYS A 6 -4.09 13.73 -31.57
CA LYS A 6 -5.33 13.82 -30.81
C LYS A 6 -5.31 15.17 -30.09
N VAL A 7 -6.28 16.01 -30.38
CA VAL A 7 -6.46 17.28 -29.68
C VAL A 7 -6.86 16.92 -28.26
N ILE A 8 -5.92 17.09 -27.31
CA ILE A 8 -6.16 16.93 -25.88
C ILE A 8 -6.88 18.17 -25.41
N GLU A 9 -8.05 18.01 -24.79
CA GLU A 9 -8.86 19.13 -24.31
C GLU A 9 -8.40 19.62 -22.93
N MET A 10 -8.08 18.70 -22.01
CA MET A 10 -7.56 19.03 -20.68
C MET A 10 -6.54 17.97 -20.24
N LYS A 11 -5.55 18.41 -19.44
CA LYS A 11 -4.58 17.55 -18.77
C LYS A 11 -4.94 17.43 -17.28
N ILE A 12 -5.18 16.21 -16.82
CA ILE A 12 -5.67 15.91 -15.49
C ILE A 12 -4.60 15.13 -14.72
N ALA A 13 -4.28 15.56 -13.51
CA ALA A 13 -3.41 14.83 -12.59
C ALA A 13 -4.23 14.01 -11.59
N LEU A 14 -3.91 12.73 -11.44
CA LEU A 14 -4.47 11.90 -10.39
C LEU A 14 -3.49 11.82 -9.23
N VAL A 15 -3.90 12.29 -8.07
CA VAL A 15 -3.09 12.41 -6.87
C VAL A 15 -3.75 11.67 -5.70
N GLY A 16 -2.99 11.19 -4.76
CA GLY A 16 -3.51 10.58 -3.54
C GLY A 16 -2.47 9.78 -2.78
N ASN A 17 -2.79 9.38 -1.58
CA ASN A 17 -1.91 8.62 -0.72
C ASN A 17 -1.63 7.22 -1.30
N GLN A 18 -0.56 6.60 -0.83
CA GLN A 18 -0.30 5.20 -1.12
C GLN A 18 -1.49 4.36 -0.61
N ASN A 19 -1.87 3.35 -1.39
CA ASN A 19 -2.99 2.44 -1.10
C ASN A 19 -4.40 3.09 -1.04
N SER A 20 -4.58 4.34 -1.43
CA SER A 20 -5.91 4.98 -1.53
C SER A 20 -6.78 4.44 -2.68
N GLY A 21 -6.27 3.50 -3.47
CA GLY A 21 -6.97 2.93 -4.63
C GLY A 21 -6.83 3.76 -5.91
N LYS A 22 -5.82 4.61 -5.99
CA LYS A 22 -5.53 5.52 -7.10
C LYS A 22 -5.44 4.78 -8.45
N THR A 23 -4.63 3.74 -8.55
CA THR A 23 -4.48 2.93 -9.77
C THR A 23 -5.79 2.24 -10.17
N THR A 24 -6.60 1.82 -9.22
CA THR A 24 -7.92 1.21 -9.52
C THR A 24 -8.87 2.25 -10.12
N ILE A 25 -8.93 3.46 -9.57
CA ILE A 25 -9.73 4.56 -10.11
C ILE A 25 -9.21 4.97 -11.49
N PHE A 26 -7.89 5.07 -11.68
CA PHE A 26 -7.28 5.33 -12.98
C PHE A 26 -7.76 4.31 -14.04
N ASN A 27 -7.72 3.03 -13.71
CA ASN A 27 -8.19 1.97 -14.60
C ASN A 27 -9.70 2.04 -14.90
N CYS A 28 -10.51 2.44 -13.92
CA CYS A 28 -11.94 2.66 -14.11
C CYS A 28 -12.21 3.84 -15.05
N LEU A 29 -11.47 4.94 -14.91
CA LEU A 29 -11.61 6.13 -15.74
C LEU A 29 -11.11 5.92 -17.17
N THR A 30 -9.97 5.23 -17.35
CA THR A 30 -9.35 5.03 -18.69
C THR A 30 -9.80 3.77 -19.39
N GLY A 31 -10.39 2.81 -18.69
CA GLY A 31 -10.77 1.52 -19.26
C GLY A 31 -9.60 0.60 -19.52
N MET A 32 -8.58 0.64 -18.66
CA MET A 32 -7.34 -0.13 -18.77
C MET A 32 -6.48 0.24 -20.01
N ASN A 33 -6.81 1.30 -20.72
CA ASN A 33 -6.02 1.80 -21.84
C ASN A 33 -5.00 2.83 -21.33
N ALA A 34 -3.91 2.34 -20.75
CA ALA A 34 -2.81 3.15 -20.24
C ALA A 34 -1.56 3.00 -21.10
N LYS A 35 -0.84 4.09 -21.29
CA LYS A 35 0.56 4.06 -21.69
C LYS A 35 1.41 4.01 -20.43
N ILE A 36 2.30 3.03 -20.36
CA ILE A 36 3.19 2.82 -19.23
C ILE A 36 4.60 3.21 -19.67
N GLY A 37 5.28 3.97 -18.83
CA GLY A 37 6.67 4.39 -18.99
C GLY A 37 7.30 4.69 -17.64
N ASN A 38 8.45 5.33 -17.63
CA ASN A 38 9.07 5.82 -16.41
C ASN A 38 9.11 7.35 -16.41
N TRP A 39 9.09 7.96 -15.25
CA TRP A 39 9.32 9.38 -15.10
C TRP A 39 10.77 9.71 -15.52
N PRO A 40 11.01 10.84 -16.20
CA PRO A 40 12.35 11.20 -16.67
C PRO A 40 13.36 11.27 -15.52
N GLY A 41 14.47 10.54 -15.65
CA GLY A 41 15.58 10.56 -14.67
C GLY A 41 15.37 9.73 -13.40
N VAL A 42 14.26 9.00 -13.27
CA VAL A 42 13.97 8.14 -12.11
C VAL A 42 13.37 6.80 -12.53
N THR A 43 13.43 5.81 -11.65
CA THR A 43 12.88 4.45 -11.88
C THR A 43 11.39 4.33 -11.50
N ILE A 44 10.70 5.44 -11.28
CA ILE A 44 9.30 5.48 -10.88
C ILE A 44 8.41 5.33 -12.12
N GLU A 45 7.42 4.46 -12.05
CA GLU A 45 6.48 4.19 -13.12
C GLU A 45 5.55 5.38 -13.37
N LYS A 46 5.37 5.74 -14.65
CA LYS A 46 4.43 6.76 -15.12
C LYS A 46 3.31 6.09 -15.91
N LYS A 47 2.07 6.38 -15.56
CA LYS A 47 0.88 5.91 -16.29
C LYS A 47 0.11 7.09 -16.84
N GLU A 48 -0.15 7.06 -18.13
CA GLU A 48 -0.94 8.07 -18.84
C GLU A 48 -2.07 7.39 -19.60
N GLY A 49 -3.22 8.02 -19.66
CA GLY A 49 -4.37 7.48 -20.36
C GLY A 49 -5.34 8.57 -20.81
N ILE A 50 -6.36 8.18 -21.56
CA ILE A 50 -7.47 9.05 -21.95
C ILE A 50 -8.72 8.58 -21.22
N ILE A 51 -9.44 9.50 -20.60
CA ILE A 51 -10.69 9.20 -19.90
C ILE A 51 -11.75 8.75 -20.91
N LYS A 52 -12.45 7.66 -20.58
CA LYS A 52 -13.49 7.07 -21.46
C LYS A 52 -14.54 8.09 -21.87
N GLY A 53 -14.83 8.15 -23.17
CA GLY A 53 -15.86 9.03 -23.71
C GLY A 53 -15.48 10.50 -23.80
N THR A 54 -14.23 10.85 -23.47
CA THR A 54 -13.72 12.22 -23.50
C THR A 54 -12.41 12.29 -24.30
N LYS A 55 -11.87 13.51 -24.45
CA LYS A 55 -10.52 13.75 -24.98
C LYS A 55 -9.55 14.23 -23.88
N HIS A 56 -9.91 14.06 -22.61
CA HIS A 56 -9.10 14.48 -21.50
C HIS A 56 -8.00 13.45 -21.22
N GLU A 57 -6.78 13.94 -21.12
CA GLU A 57 -5.64 13.14 -20.71
C GLU A 57 -5.55 13.08 -19.20
N ILE A 58 -5.35 11.88 -18.63
CA ILE A 58 -5.14 11.68 -17.20
C ILE A 58 -3.78 11.03 -16.96
N VAL A 59 -3.05 11.57 -15.99
CA VAL A 59 -1.73 11.08 -15.56
C VAL A 59 -1.81 10.62 -14.12
N ASP A 60 -1.46 9.35 -13.88
CA ASP A 60 -1.37 8.78 -12.53
C ASP A 60 -0.04 9.18 -11.89
N LEU A 61 -0.07 10.03 -10.87
CA LEU A 61 1.11 10.45 -10.12
C LEU A 61 1.48 9.39 -9.07
N PRO A 62 2.74 9.33 -8.64
CA PRO A 62 3.16 8.47 -7.53
C PRO A 62 2.31 8.71 -6.28
N GLY A 63 2.17 7.68 -5.44
CA GLY A 63 1.46 7.80 -4.16
C GLY A 63 2.27 8.65 -3.18
N ILE A 64 1.72 9.78 -2.74
CA ILE A 64 2.37 10.73 -1.85
C ILE A 64 1.49 11.10 -0.67
N TYR A 65 2.11 11.50 0.43
CA TYR A 65 1.39 11.99 1.62
C TYR A 65 1.47 13.49 1.76
N SER A 66 2.45 14.13 1.13
CA SER A 66 2.64 15.57 1.12
C SER A 66 3.28 16.04 -0.20
N LEU A 67 3.26 17.36 -0.42
CA LEU A 67 4.00 18.00 -1.52
C LEU A 67 5.41 18.42 -1.09
N SER A 68 5.86 18.05 0.10
CA SER A 68 7.21 18.32 0.58
C SER A 68 8.20 17.38 -0.12
N PRO A 69 9.35 17.89 -0.61
CA PRO A 69 10.27 17.10 -1.43
C PRO A 69 11.20 16.20 -0.59
N TYR A 70 10.63 15.33 0.26
CA TYR A 70 11.41 14.40 1.08
C TYR A 70 11.69 13.07 0.41
N SER A 71 10.84 12.66 -0.54
CA SER A 71 11.02 11.45 -1.33
C SER A 71 11.06 11.77 -2.83
N MET A 72 11.60 10.84 -3.63
CA MET A 72 11.60 10.97 -5.09
C MET A 72 10.17 11.04 -5.65
N GLU A 73 9.25 10.29 -5.07
CA GLU A 73 7.85 10.28 -5.45
C GLU A 73 7.19 11.65 -5.23
N GLU A 74 7.46 12.27 -4.09
CA GLU A 74 6.96 13.61 -3.76
C GLU A 74 7.58 14.68 -4.66
N GLU A 75 8.85 14.57 -4.97
CA GLU A 75 9.53 15.49 -5.90
C GLU A 75 8.93 15.40 -7.32
N VAL A 76 8.70 14.18 -7.82
CA VAL A 76 8.09 13.94 -9.14
C VAL A 76 6.68 14.51 -9.19
N ALA A 77 5.85 14.22 -8.19
CA ALA A 77 4.48 14.72 -8.13
C ALA A 77 4.44 16.26 -8.04
N ARG A 78 5.31 16.85 -7.22
CA ARG A 78 5.43 18.30 -7.07
C ARG A 78 5.85 18.98 -8.38
N LYS A 79 6.89 18.48 -9.06
CA LYS A 79 7.33 18.98 -10.36
C LYS A 79 6.18 18.92 -11.39
N PHE A 80 5.46 17.80 -11.46
CA PHE A 80 4.33 17.68 -12.36
C PHE A 80 3.23 18.72 -12.10
N ILE A 81 2.86 18.93 -10.84
CA ILE A 81 1.80 19.86 -10.45
C ILE A 81 2.18 21.31 -10.76
N PHE A 82 3.42 21.73 -10.49
CA PHE A 82 3.82 23.13 -10.61
C PHE A 82 4.52 23.48 -11.92
N GLU A 83 5.22 22.57 -12.57
CA GLU A 83 5.93 22.81 -13.81
C GLU A 83 5.09 22.41 -15.04
N GLU A 84 4.48 21.22 -15.04
CA GLU A 84 3.63 20.78 -16.14
C GLU A 84 2.20 21.34 -16.07
N ASN A 85 1.81 21.85 -14.94
CA ASN A 85 0.63 22.65 -14.74
C ASN A 85 -0.68 22.03 -15.26
N PRO A 86 -1.10 20.86 -14.72
CA PRO A 86 -2.33 20.19 -15.16
C PRO A 86 -3.56 21.08 -14.92
N ASP A 87 -4.58 20.99 -15.76
CA ASP A 87 -5.80 21.82 -15.67
C ASP A 87 -6.61 21.51 -14.41
N ILE A 88 -6.71 20.23 -14.07
CA ILE A 88 -7.47 19.72 -12.92
C ILE A 88 -6.61 18.71 -12.16
N ILE A 89 -6.74 18.70 -10.85
CA ILE A 89 -6.17 17.67 -9.97
C ILE A 89 -7.33 16.88 -9.37
N ILE A 90 -7.35 15.59 -9.61
CA ILE A 90 -8.24 14.65 -8.92
C ILE A 90 -7.48 14.10 -7.73
N ASN A 91 -7.89 14.48 -6.52
CA ASN A 91 -7.29 14.00 -5.28
C ASN A 91 -8.12 12.87 -4.69
N ILE A 92 -7.52 11.68 -4.57
CA ILE A 92 -8.18 10.48 -4.05
C ILE A 92 -7.88 10.34 -2.58
N LEU A 93 -8.93 10.36 -1.78
CA LEU A 93 -8.91 10.13 -0.35
C LEU A 93 -9.39 8.71 -0.03
N ASP A 94 -8.71 8.08 0.91
CA ASP A 94 -9.20 6.87 1.55
C ASP A 94 -10.23 7.27 2.61
N ALA A 95 -11.50 6.92 2.39
CA ALA A 95 -12.59 7.23 3.30
C ALA A 95 -12.45 6.54 4.67
N THR A 96 -11.69 5.45 4.76
CA THR A 96 -11.44 4.72 6.02
C THR A 96 -10.39 5.40 6.90
N CYS A 97 -9.53 6.26 6.30
CA CYS A 97 -8.46 7.01 6.95
C CYS A 97 -8.50 8.48 6.52
N LEU A 98 -9.65 9.15 6.73
CA LEU A 98 -9.92 10.49 6.21
C LEU A 98 -8.91 11.53 6.68
N GLU A 99 -8.61 11.59 7.96
CA GLU A 99 -7.68 12.57 8.55
C GLU A 99 -6.30 12.53 7.90
N ARG A 100 -5.75 11.32 7.74
CA ARG A 100 -4.45 11.13 7.09
C ARG A 100 -4.47 11.54 5.62
N SER A 101 -5.59 11.32 4.95
CA SER A 101 -5.72 11.63 3.52
C SER A 101 -5.95 13.13 3.26
N LEU A 102 -6.52 13.85 4.21
CA LEU A 102 -6.80 15.29 4.10
C LEU A 102 -5.55 16.17 4.13
N TYR A 103 -4.43 15.71 4.70
CA TYR A 103 -3.22 16.52 4.79
C TYR A 103 -2.70 16.97 3.41
N LEU A 104 -2.63 16.04 2.47
CA LEU A 104 -2.29 16.36 1.08
C LEU A 104 -3.30 17.29 0.43
N THR A 105 -4.58 17.10 0.71
CA THR A 105 -5.66 17.95 0.20
C THR A 105 -5.49 19.40 0.61
N THR A 106 -5.16 19.66 1.89
CA THR A 106 -4.93 21.02 2.37
C THR A 106 -3.80 21.72 1.62
N GLN A 107 -2.72 21.01 1.32
CA GLN A 107 -1.59 21.55 0.56
C GLN A 107 -1.97 21.87 -0.90
N LEU A 108 -2.77 21.01 -1.54
CA LEU A 108 -3.25 21.23 -2.89
C LEU A 108 -4.19 22.45 -2.97
N LEU A 109 -5.08 22.62 -2.00
CA LEU A 109 -6.00 23.77 -1.92
C LEU A 109 -5.25 25.06 -1.66
N GLU A 110 -4.28 25.09 -0.74
CA GLU A 110 -3.42 26.25 -0.49
C GLU A 110 -2.58 26.65 -1.71
N SER A 111 -2.24 25.69 -2.55
CA SER A 111 -1.54 25.92 -3.82
C SER A 111 -2.43 26.52 -4.90
N ASN A 112 -3.70 26.80 -4.56
CA ASN A 112 -4.69 27.36 -5.47
C ASN A 112 -4.90 26.52 -6.76
N CYS A 113 -4.73 25.20 -6.64
CA CYS A 113 -5.00 24.26 -7.71
C CYS A 113 -6.52 24.06 -7.88
N ASN A 114 -6.95 23.73 -9.10
CA ASN A 114 -8.30 23.22 -9.32
C ASN A 114 -8.35 21.77 -8.84
N VAL A 115 -8.92 21.53 -7.68
CA VAL A 115 -8.99 20.21 -7.07
C VAL A 115 -10.41 19.68 -7.11
N ILE A 116 -10.57 18.41 -7.49
CA ILE A 116 -11.78 17.62 -7.27
C ILE A 116 -11.38 16.48 -6.33
N VAL A 117 -12.19 16.26 -5.30
CA VAL A 117 -11.93 15.23 -4.29
C VAL A 117 -12.77 13.99 -4.57
N ILE A 118 -12.14 12.83 -4.54
CA ILE A 118 -12.81 11.53 -4.60
C ILE A 118 -12.62 10.81 -3.28
N LEU A 119 -13.72 10.53 -2.58
CA LEU A 119 -13.75 9.61 -1.44
C LEU A 119 -13.87 8.18 -1.95
N ASN A 120 -12.78 7.42 -1.94
CA ASN A 120 -12.78 6.02 -2.33
C ASN A 120 -12.95 5.10 -1.11
N MET A 121 -13.16 3.82 -1.36
CA MET A 121 -13.38 2.79 -0.34
C MET A 121 -14.66 3.01 0.49
N MET A 122 -15.68 3.62 -0.11
CA MET A 122 -16.97 3.83 0.54
C MET A 122 -17.66 2.53 0.97
N ASP A 123 -17.43 1.46 0.25
CA ASP A 123 -17.87 0.10 0.59
C ASP A 123 -17.34 -0.36 1.96
N LYS A 124 -16.05 -0.17 2.21
CA LYS A 124 -15.41 -0.52 3.49
C LYS A 124 -15.88 0.40 4.63
N LEU A 125 -16.09 1.68 4.32
CA LEU A 125 -16.59 2.63 5.30
C LEU A 125 -18.00 2.25 5.75
N GLU A 126 -18.88 1.88 4.81
CA GLU A 126 -20.25 1.43 5.10
C GLU A 126 -20.26 0.15 5.96
N GLU A 127 -19.36 -0.79 5.69
CA GLU A 127 -19.18 -2.00 6.49
C GLU A 127 -18.78 -1.69 7.94
N SER A 128 -17.98 -0.65 8.16
CA SER A 128 -17.59 -0.19 9.51
C SER A 128 -18.73 0.54 10.26
N GLY A 129 -19.84 0.84 9.57
CA GLY A 129 -20.96 1.58 10.13
C GLY A 129 -20.73 3.09 10.27
N THR A 130 -19.59 3.59 9.79
CA THR A 130 -19.26 5.02 9.75
C THR A 130 -19.84 5.66 8.49
N LYS A 131 -20.27 6.91 8.59
CA LYS A 131 -20.76 7.70 7.45
C LYS A 131 -19.99 8.99 7.35
N ILE A 132 -19.76 9.44 6.11
CA ILE A 132 -19.20 10.76 5.82
C ILE A 132 -20.29 11.62 5.20
N ASP A 133 -20.50 12.81 5.76
CA ASP A 133 -21.38 13.83 5.16
C ASP A 133 -20.59 14.57 4.07
N GLU A 134 -20.88 14.22 2.82
CA GLU A 134 -20.25 14.78 1.63
C GLU A 134 -20.46 16.29 1.50
N LYS A 135 -21.68 16.77 1.82
CA LYS A 135 -22.02 18.19 1.71
C LYS A 135 -21.29 19.06 2.75
N LYS A 136 -21.12 18.53 3.95
CA LYS A 136 -20.31 19.21 4.98
C LYS A 136 -18.84 19.24 4.54
N LEU A 137 -18.32 18.13 4.03
CA LEU A 137 -16.94 18.06 3.56
C LEU A 137 -16.69 19.01 2.37
N GLU A 138 -17.62 19.11 1.41
CA GLU A 138 -17.54 20.10 0.33
C GLU A 138 -17.48 21.55 0.86
N LYS A 139 -18.28 21.87 1.87
CA LYS A 139 -18.26 23.21 2.48
C LYS A 139 -16.94 23.50 3.19
N CYS A 140 -16.43 22.54 3.97
CA CYS A 140 -15.17 22.71 4.69
C CYS A 140 -13.97 22.85 3.75
N LEU A 141 -13.92 22.07 2.69
CA LEU A 141 -12.83 22.08 1.72
C LEU A 141 -12.98 23.14 0.63
N GLY A 142 -14.20 23.66 0.40
CA GLY A 142 -14.47 24.62 -0.67
C GLY A 142 -14.30 24.03 -2.08
N THR A 143 -14.41 22.72 -2.25
CA THR A 143 -14.27 22.01 -3.51
C THR A 143 -15.26 20.85 -3.62
N LYS A 144 -15.48 20.36 -4.85
CA LYS A 144 -16.40 19.25 -5.11
C LYS A 144 -15.84 17.93 -4.54
N VAL A 145 -16.72 17.16 -3.92
CA VAL A 145 -16.42 15.86 -3.32
C VAL A 145 -17.35 14.81 -3.92
N PHE A 146 -16.81 13.68 -4.34
CA PHE A 146 -17.55 12.55 -4.92
C PHE A 146 -17.30 11.28 -4.13
N LYS A 147 -18.36 10.58 -3.77
CA LYS A 147 -18.27 9.24 -3.17
C LYS A 147 -18.12 8.20 -4.26
N VAL A 148 -17.06 7.44 -4.18
CA VAL A 148 -16.72 6.41 -5.16
C VAL A 148 -16.37 5.10 -4.45
N SER A 149 -16.80 3.99 -5.03
CA SER A 149 -16.19 2.68 -4.77
C SER A 149 -15.59 2.18 -6.08
N ALA A 150 -14.27 2.20 -6.16
CA ALA A 150 -13.55 1.70 -7.33
C ALA A 150 -13.81 0.20 -7.55
N LEU A 151 -13.98 -0.56 -6.47
CA LEU A 151 -14.29 -1.99 -6.51
C LEU A 151 -15.68 -2.26 -7.10
N LYS A 152 -16.71 -1.50 -6.66
CA LYS A 152 -18.08 -1.62 -7.15
C LYS A 152 -18.35 -0.78 -8.39
N GLN A 153 -17.39 0.02 -8.84
CA GLN A 153 -17.46 0.96 -9.98
C GLN A 153 -18.63 1.97 -9.87
N THR A 154 -18.99 2.36 -8.65
CA THR A 154 -20.03 3.36 -8.37
C THR A 154 -19.43 4.77 -8.25
N GLY A 155 -20.16 5.82 -8.67
CA GLY A 155 -19.73 7.22 -8.59
C GLY A 155 -18.78 7.70 -9.70
N ILE A 156 -18.28 6.81 -10.56
CA ILE A 156 -17.29 7.16 -11.62
C ILE A 156 -17.94 8.05 -12.72
N LYS A 157 -19.20 7.79 -13.07
CA LYS A 157 -19.88 8.54 -14.13
C LYS A 157 -20.11 9.99 -13.74
N GLU A 158 -20.45 10.22 -12.48
CA GLU A 158 -20.67 11.54 -11.89
C GLU A 158 -19.38 12.36 -11.92
N VAL A 159 -18.25 11.75 -11.62
CA VAL A 159 -16.93 12.39 -11.72
C VAL A 159 -16.63 12.81 -13.16
N ILE A 160 -16.84 11.92 -14.16
CA ILE A 160 -16.60 12.25 -15.58
C ILE A 160 -17.49 13.41 -16.03
N GLN A 161 -18.77 13.43 -15.66
CA GLN A 161 -19.70 14.51 -16.02
C GLN A 161 -19.29 15.86 -15.40
N GLU A 162 -18.69 15.85 -14.23
CA GLU A 162 -18.23 17.10 -13.60
C GLU A 162 -16.96 17.62 -14.25
N LEU A 163 -16.05 16.75 -14.68
CA LEU A 163 -14.84 17.15 -15.41
C LEU A 163 -15.15 17.96 -16.66
N ASP A 164 -16.21 17.59 -17.40
CA ASP A 164 -16.63 18.31 -18.60
C ASP A 164 -17.16 19.75 -18.30
N LYS A 165 -17.58 20.03 -17.05
CA LYS A 165 -18.10 21.33 -16.65
C LYS A 165 -17.04 22.27 -16.08
N VAL A 166 -15.92 21.72 -15.61
CA VAL A 166 -14.88 22.51 -14.97
C VAL A 166 -13.99 23.17 -16.01
N HIS A 167 -14.03 24.51 -16.07
CA HIS A 167 -13.08 25.29 -16.85
C HIS A 167 -11.89 25.71 -15.95
N SER A 168 -10.68 25.35 -16.37
CA SER A 168 -9.46 25.64 -15.62
C SER A 168 -9.08 27.14 -15.77
N ASN A 169 -9.27 27.92 -14.69
CA ASN A 169 -8.93 29.33 -14.68
C ASN A 169 -8.07 29.78 -13.48
N LYS A 170 -7.64 28.88 -12.61
CA LYS A 170 -6.84 29.26 -11.43
C LYS A 170 -5.34 29.31 -11.74
N LYS A 171 -4.69 30.40 -11.35
CA LYS A 171 -3.21 30.49 -11.36
C LYS A 171 -2.68 29.73 -10.15
N LYS A 172 -1.95 28.66 -10.38
CA LYS A 172 -1.31 27.87 -9.33
C LYS A 172 -0.14 28.63 -8.74
N LYS A 173 0.00 28.56 -7.42
CA LYS A 173 1.11 29.14 -6.68
C LYS A 173 1.59 28.14 -5.65
N GLU A 174 2.88 27.84 -5.69
CA GLU A 174 3.48 27.00 -4.69
C GLU A 174 3.48 27.70 -3.32
N PRO A 175 2.97 27.02 -2.25
CA PRO A 175 3.01 27.57 -0.91
C PRO A 175 4.44 27.89 -0.46
N THR A 176 4.62 29.02 0.20
CA THR A 176 5.94 29.52 0.59
C THR A 176 6.69 28.55 1.48
N TYR A 177 6.00 27.84 2.38
CA TYR A 177 6.61 26.86 3.29
C TYR A 177 7.08 25.58 2.61
N LEU A 178 6.73 25.32 1.35
CA LEU A 178 7.29 24.20 0.56
C LEU A 178 8.63 24.53 -0.08
N LYS A 179 9.10 25.77 0.02
CA LYS A 179 10.41 26.19 -0.51
C LYS A 179 11.52 25.77 0.45
N SER A 180 12.66 25.38 -0.11
CA SER A 180 13.82 24.86 0.62
C SER A 180 14.48 25.83 1.62
N SER A 181 14.08 27.11 1.62
CA SER A 181 14.60 28.17 2.50
C SER A 181 13.68 28.49 3.69
N PHE A 182 12.69 27.67 3.98
CA PHE A 182 11.73 27.92 5.05
C PHE A 182 12.26 27.42 6.41
N ASP A 183 12.02 28.17 7.50
CA ASP A 183 12.46 27.80 8.85
C ASP A 183 11.68 26.59 9.35
N ILE A 184 12.38 25.60 9.94
CA ILE A 184 11.80 24.37 10.48
C ILE A 184 10.73 24.69 11.53
N ASN A 185 10.96 25.67 12.41
CA ASN A 185 10.01 26.05 13.46
C ASN A 185 8.70 26.64 12.91
N GLU A 186 8.77 27.35 11.79
CA GLU A 186 7.58 27.87 11.11
C GLU A 186 6.82 26.74 10.39
N TYR A 187 7.55 25.79 9.81
CA TYR A 187 6.95 24.61 9.19
C TYR A 187 6.15 23.77 10.20
N GLU A 188 6.71 23.52 11.39
CA GLU A 188 6.01 22.81 12.47
C GLU A 188 4.72 23.52 12.92
N LYS A 189 4.77 24.85 13.07
CA LYS A 189 3.58 25.64 13.42
C LYS A 189 2.49 25.56 12.34
N ILE A 190 2.87 25.59 11.07
CA ILE A 190 1.94 25.47 9.94
C ILE A 190 1.36 24.06 9.90
N ALA A 191 2.20 23.04 10.10
CA ALA A 191 1.75 21.66 10.14
C ALA A 191 0.73 21.42 11.28
N ASN A 192 1.01 21.92 12.48
CA ASN A 192 0.10 21.78 13.62
C ASN A 192 -1.26 22.45 13.36
N LYS A 193 -1.28 23.66 12.79
CA LYS A 193 -2.53 24.31 12.39
C LYS A 193 -3.32 23.52 11.36
N LYS A 194 -2.65 22.83 10.44
CA LYS A 194 -3.29 21.96 9.47
C LYS A 194 -3.90 20.74 10.13
N TYR A 195 -3.20 20.12 11.08
CA TYR A 195 -3.75 18.99 11.83
C TYR A 195 -4.96 19.41 12.67
N GLU A 196 -4.93 20.56 13.33
CA GLU A 196 -6.10 21.11 14.04
C GLU A 196 -7.29 21.31 13.09
N PHE A 197 -7.06 21.88 11.92
CA PHE A 197 -8.11 22.03 10.90
C PHE A 197 -8.65 20.69 10.41
N ILE A 198 -7.76 19.71 10.18
CA ILE A 198 -8.15 18.36 9.72
C ILE A 198 -8.98 17.64 10.77
N GLU A 199 -8.60 17.73 12.05
CA GLU A 199 -9.38 17.18 13.17
C GLU A 199 -10.79 17.79 13.23
N GLN A 200 -10.90 19.12 13.13
CA GLN A 200 -12.21 19.79 13.09
C GLN A 200 -13.07 19.31 11.91
N VAL A 201 -12.50 19.24 10.71
CA VAL A 201 -13.20 18.74 9.51
C VAL A 201 -13.64 17.29 9.70
N ALA A 202 -12.79 16.45 10.28
CA ALA A 202 -13.10 15.04 10.53
C ALA A 202 -14.24 14.92 11.57
N GLU A 203 -14.19 15.67 12.68
CA GLU A 203 -15.24 15.67 13.68
C GLU A 203 -16.61 16.15 13.13
N GLU A 204 -16.61 17.19 12.29
CA GLU A 204 -17.84 17.72 11.70
C GLU A 204 -18.45 16.80 10.62
N CYS A 205 -17.60 16.09 9.87
CA CYS A 205 -18.02 15.32 8.70
C CYS A 205 -18.22 13.82 8.97
N LEU A 206 -17.57 13.26 10.02
CA LEU A 206 -17.67 11.85 10.36
C LEU A 206 -18.81 11.59 11.34
N GLU A 207 -19.84 10.91 10.89
CA GLU A 207 -20.90 10.39 11.74
C GLU A 207 -20.57 8.93 12.12
N LYS A 208 -19.97 8.75 13.30
CA LYS A 208 -19.77 7.41 13.86
C LYS A 208 -21.09 6.92 14.44
N LYS A 209 -21.63 5.83 13.91
CA LYS A 209 -22.71 5.13 14.63
C LYS A 209 -22.11 4.49 15.88
N GLU A 210 -22.47 5.00 17.03
CA GLU A 210 -22.28 4.29 18.30
C GLU A 210 -23.00 2.94 18.19
N GLY A 211 -22.27 1.83 18.15
CA GLY A 211 -22.95 0.57 18.36
C GLY A 211 -22.48 -0.72 17.71
N LYS A 212 -21.38 -0.77 17.00
CA LYS A 212 -20.71 -2.05 16.74
C LYS A 212 -19.20 -1.86 16.79
N GLU A 213 -18.63 -2.03 17.98
CA GLU A 213 -17.19 -2.32 18.06
C GLU A 213 -16.95 -3.56 17.19
N ASN A 214 -16.26 -3.40 16.08
CA ASN A 214 -15.85 -4.52 15.25
C ASN A 214 -14.98 -5.46 16.09
N TYR A 215 -15.05 -6.75 15.83
CA TYR A 215 -14.17 -7.72 16.50
C TYR A 215 -12.69 -7.32 16.38
N SER A 216 -12.31 -6.63 15.29
CA SER A 216 -11.00 -6.04 15.07
C SER A 216 -10.64 -5.01 16.14
N ASP A 217 -11.55 -4.07 16.48
CA ASP A 217 -11.31 -3.00 17.46
C ASP A 217 -11.14 -3.57 18.88
N LYS A 218 -11.86 -4.65 19.21
CA LYS A 218 -11.70 -5.36 20.49
C LYS A 218 -10.36 -6.07 20.57
N LEU A 219 -9.95 -6.71 19.48
CA LEU A 219 -8.63 -7.35 19.40
C LEU A 219 -7.52 -6.31 19.46
N ASP A 220 -7.67 -5.19 18.76
CA ASP A 220 -6.69 -4.10 18.78
C ASP A 220 -6.53 -3.49 20.18
N LYS A 221 -7.61 -3.32 20.95
CA LYS A 221 -7.52 -2.89 22.36
C LYS A 221 -6.68 -3.83 23.22
N ILE A 222 -6.69 -5.13 22.93
CA ILE A 222 -5.89 -6.13 23.66
C ILE A 222 -4.43 -6.12 23.17
N PHE A 223 -4.23 -6.17 21.85
CA PHE A 223 -2.90 -6.27 21.25
C PHE A 223 -2.07 -4.98 21.35
N LEU A 224 -2.73 -3.81 21.33
CA LEU A 224 -2.09 -2.49 21.46
C LEU A 224 -1.95 -2.02 22.92
N ASN A 225 -2.42 -2.79 23.89
CA ASN A 225 -2.27 -2.43 25.30
C ASN A 225 -0.79 -2.49 25.69
N LYS A 226 -0.24 -1.36 26.14
CA LYS A 226 1.18 -1.17 26.50
C LYS A 226 1.75 -2.25 27.44
N TRP A 227 0.94 -2.82 28.33
CA TRP A 227 1.35 -3.85 29.28
C TRP A 227 1.13 -5.28 28.79
N LEU A 228 0.13 -5.49 27.92
CA LEU A 228 -0.25 -6.80 27.40
C LEU A 228 0.45 -7.15 26.08
N ALA A 229 0.82 -6.16 25.28
CA ALA A 229 1.44 -6.37 23.97
C ALA A 229 2.71 -7.23 24.04
N PHE A 230 3.60 -6.93 25.01
CA PHE A 230 4.87 -7.64 25.13
C PHE A 230 4.71 -9.11 25.59
N PRO A 231 3.93 -9.43 26.65
CA PRO A 231 3.61 -10.82 26.99
C PRO A 231 2.94 -11.61 25.87
N ILE A 232 1.99 -10.99 25.15
CA ILE A 232 1.29 -11.63 24.03
C ILE A 232 2.28 -11.92 22.90
N PHE A 233 3.15 -10.99 22.57
CA PHE A 233 4.19 -11.20 21.56
C PHE A 233 5.08 -12.40 21.91
N ILE A 234 5.57 -12.48 23.15
CA ILE A 234 6.38 -13.61 23.62
C ILE A 234 5.61 -14.92 23.48
N LEU A 235 4.33 -14.93 23.86
CA LEU A 235 3.50 -16.13 23.78
C LEU A 235 3.29 -16.58 22.32
N ILE A 236 3.04 -15.66 21.41
CA ILE A 236 2.90 -15.96 19.99
C ILE A 236 4.22 -16.50 19.41
N MET A 237 5.34 -15.85 19.71
CA MET A 237 6.66 -16.30 19.26
C MET A 237 7.02 -17.67 19.85
N PHE A 238 6.70 -17.92 21.11
CA PHE A 238 6.89 -19.23 21.74
C PHE A 238 6.01 -20.30 21.06
N PHE A 239 4.75 -19.97 20.76
CA PHE A 239 3.85 -20.89 20.06
C PHE A 239 4.36 -21.25 18.66
N ILE A 240 4.84 -20.26 17.89
CA ILE A 240 5.42 -20.48 16.57
C ILE A 240 6.66 -21.37 16.65
N TYR A 241 7.56 -21.07 17.61
CA TYR A 241 8.75 -21.88 17.83
C TYR A 241 8.39 -23.32 18.23
N TYR A 242 7.45 -23.50 19.16
CA TYR A 242 6.97 -24.81 19.58
C TYR A 242 6.34 -25.61 18.44
N LEU A 243 5.57 -24.94 17.59
CA LEU A 243 4.96 -25.57 16.40
C LEU A 243 6.03 -25.97 15.37
N SER A 244 6.95 -25.05 15.07
CA SER A 244 7.96 -25.24 14.03
C SER A 244 9.00 -26.28 14.40
N VAL A 245 9.52 -26.23 15.62
CA VAL A 245 10.62 -27.10 16.05
C VAL A 245 10.09 -28.31 16.82
N GLY A 246 9.09 -28.13 17.66
CA GLY A 246 8.60 -29.17 18.56
C GLY A 246 7.71 -30.21 17.87
N VAL A 247 6.62 -29.78 17.28
CA VAL A 247 5.60 -30.72 16.78
C VAL A 247 5.82 -31.07 15.33
N VAL A 248 5.61 -30.10 14.44
CA VAL A 248 5.65 -30.35 12.98
C VAL A 248 7.08 -30.52 12.50
N GLY A 249 8.01 -29.72 13.04
CA GLY A 249 9.42 -29.84 12.71
C GLY A 249 9.97 -31.20 13.06
N LYS A 250 9.71 -31.72 14.25
CA LYS A 250 10.18 -33.03 14.67
C LYS A 250 9.65 -34.16 13.79
N LEU A 251 8.35 -34.17 13.51
CA LEU A 251 7.73 -35.18 12.64
C LEU A 251 8.34 -35.20 11.22
N THR A 252 8.59 -34.04 10.67
CA THR A 252 9.18 -33.93 9.32
C THR A 252 10.66 -34.27 9.30
N THR A 253 11.41 -33.88 10.33
CA THR A 253 12.83 -34.24 10.48
C THR A 253 13.00 -35.75 10.63
N ASP A 254 12.23 -36.39 11.53
CA ASP A 254 12.26 -37.84 11.74
C ASP A 254 11.93 -38.60 10.43
N TRP A 255 10.99 -38.12 9.65
CA TRP A 255 10.63 -38.71 8.36
C TRP A 255 11.77 -38.61 7.34
N ILE A 256 12.45 -37.43 7.24
CA ILE A 256 13.60 -37.23 6.36
C ILE A 256 14.78 -38.08 6.80
N GLU A 257 15.10 -38.10 8.09
CA GLU A 257 16.21 -38.91 8.64
C GLU A 257 16.00 -40.38 8.37
N ASN A 258 14.79 -40.92 8.57
CA ASN A 258 14.46 -42.28 8.23
C ASN A 258 14.65 -42.57 6.73
N THR A 259 14.27 -41.64 5.86
CA THR A 259 14.45 -41.77 4.41
C THR A 259 15.94 -41.82 4.04
N ILE A 260 16.73 -40.91 4.63
CA ILE A 260 18.17 -40.85 4.42
C ILE A 260 18.85 -42.13 4.93
N ASN A 261 18.45 -42.65 6.08
CA ASN A 261 19.01 -43.89 6.65
C ASN A 261 18.70 -45.07 5.74
N ILE A 262 17.47 -45.21 5.22
CA ILE A 262 17.13 -46.27 4.26
C ILE A 262 17.99 -46.17 2.98
N PHE A 263 18.19 -44.96 2.49
CA PHE A 263 19.02 -44.71 1.32
C PHE A 263 20.49 -45.05 1.57
N SER A 264 21.01 -44.65 2.73
CA SER A 264 22.37 -44.98 3.20
C SER A 264 22.59 -46.48 3.29
N GLU A 265 21.69 -47.24 3.92
CA GLU A 265 21.75 -48.69 4.01
C GLU A 265 21.76 -49.39 2.65
N ASN A 266 20.95 -48.93 1.71
CA ASN A 266 20.89 -49.49 0.37
C ASN A 266 22.20 -49.28 -0.39
N ILE A 267 22.83 -48.12 -0.25
CA ILE A 267 24.14 -47.83 -0.84
C ILE A 267 25.22 -48.70 -0.21
N THR A 268 25.24 -48.81 1.12
CA THR A 268 26.16 -49.67 1.86
C THR A 268 26.07 -51.12 1.37
N LYS A 269 24.87 -51.70 1.26
CA LYS A 269 24.62 -53.04 0.74
C LYS A 269 25.14 -53.22 -0.70
N THR A 270 24.94 -52.23 -1.54
CA THR A 270 25.35 -52.25 -2.94
C THR A 270 26.89 -52.23 -3.06
N MET A 271 27.54 -51.37 -2.24
CA MET A 271 29.00 -51.23 -2.21
C MET A 271 29.67 -52.48 -1.66
N LEU A 272 29.10 -53.09 -0.63
CA LEU A 272 29.60 -54.37 -0.08
C LEU A 272 29.51 -55.49 -1.10
N ASN A 273 28.41 -55.61 -1.83
CA ASN A 273 28.23 -56.61 -2.89
C ASN A 273 29.23 -56.42 -4.05
N ALA A 274 29.56 -55.17 -4.37
CA ALA A 274 30.52 -54.84 -5.41
C ALA A 274 31.97 -54.87 -4.93
N LYS A 275 32.28 -55.29 -3.67
CA LYS A 275 33.60 -55.39 -3.05
C LYS A 275 34.43 -54.10 -3.09
N TYR A 276 33.81 -52.97 -2.94
CA TYR A 276 34.53 -51.71 -2.82
C TYR A 276 35.36 -51.63 -1.51
N PRO A 277 36.45 -50.87 -1.48
CA PRO A 277 37.27 -50.72 -0.27
C PRO A 277 36.48 -49.91 0.80
N LYS A 278 36.65 -50.31 2.06
CA LYS A 278 35.92 -49.71 3.23
C LYS A 278 36.11 -48.19 3.37
N TRP A 279 37.27 -47.66 3.00
CA TRP A 279 37.51 -46.22 3.08
C TRP A 279 36.59 -45.41 2.13
N LEU A 280 36.26 -45.97 0.94
CA LEU A 280 35.38 -45.36 -0.03
C LEU A 280 33.91 -45.41 0.43
N GLU A 281 33.53 -46.52 1.06
CA GLU A 281 32.20 -46.68 1.69
C GLU A 281 32.00 -45.60 2.77
N SER A 282 32.94 -45.48 3.72
CA SER A 282 32.85 -44.47 4.79
C SER A 282 32.87 -43.06 4.24
N LEU A 283 33.66 -42.74 3.23
CA LEU A 283 33.68 -41.43 2.60
C LEU A 283 32.29 -41.05 1.99
N ILE A 284 31.65 -41.99 1.29
CA ILE A 284 30.38 -41.76 0.62
C ILE A 284 29.23 -41.77 1.63
N VAL A 285 29.13 -42.75 2.47
CA VAL A 285 28.01 -42.96 3.38
C VAL A 285 28.10 -41.99 4.57
N ASP A 286 29.24 -42.04 5.31
CA ASP A 286 29.36 -41.23 6.53
C ASP A 286 29.71 -39.76 6.21
N GLY A 287 30.54 -39.55 5.17
CA GLY A 287 30.94 -38.19 4.80
C GLY A 287 29.86 -37.45 3.99
N VAL A 288 29.51 -37.98 2.82
CA VAL A 288 28.63 -37.26 1.90
C VAL A 288 27.15 -37.41 2.27
N ILE A 289 26.67 -38.65 2.41
CA ILE A 289 25.22 -38.87 2.61
C ILE A 289 24.79 -38.39 3.99
N SER A 290 25.51 -38.73 5.04
CA SER A 290 25.17 -38.29 6.40
C SER A 290 25.37 -36.80 6.58
N GLY A 291 26.44 -36.20 6.01
CA GLY A 291 26.70 -34.78 6.09
C GLY A 291 25.63 -33.93 5.35
N VAL A 292 25.33 -34.32 4.11
CA VAL A 292 24.25 -33.64 3.33
C VAL A 292 22.89 -33.91 3.97
N GLY A 293 22.67 -35.14 4.45
CA GLY A 293 21.45 -35.53 5.13
C GLY A 293 21.15 -34.68 6.36
N ALA A 294 22.17 -34.44 7.19
CA ALA A 294 21.99 -33.56 8.37
C ALA A 294 21.55 -32.13 8.00
N VAL A 295 22.07 -31.58 6.91
CA VAL A 295 21.63 -30.24 6.45
C VAL A 295 20.20 -30.28 5.92
N ILE A 296 19.84 -31.27 5.12
CA ILE A 296 18.48 -31.40 4.56
C ILE A 296 17.43 -31.59 5.65
N SER A 297 17.78 -32.26 6.74
CA SER A 297 16.85 -32.49 7.88
C SER A 297 16.40 -31.19 8.56
N PHE A 298 17.15 -30.09 8.46
CA PHE A 298 16.74 -28.78 9.01
C PHE A 298 15.84 -27.96 8.08
N ILE A 299 15.81 -28.25 6.78
CA ILE A 299 15.04 -27.47 5.80
C ILE A 299 13.54 -27.36 6.16
N PRO A 300 12.84 -28.47 6.53
CA PRO A 300 11.43 -28.38 6.88
C PRO A 300 11.14 -27.49 8.07
N GLN A 301 11.98 -27.55 9.11
CA GLN A 301 11.82 -26.70 10.30
C GLN A 301 11.91 -25.23 9.95
N LEU A 302 12.90 -24.84 9.14
CA LEU A 302 13.07 -23.47 8.67
C LEU A 302 11.91 -23.05 7.77
N THR A 303 11.45 -23.91 6.88
CA THR A 303 10.33 -23.63 5.98
C THR A 303 9.06 -23.32 6.77
N ILE A 304 8.73 -24.12 7.79
CA ILE A 304 7.57 -23.91 8.65
C ILE A 304 7.71 -22.61 9.44
N LEU A 305 8.92 -22.34 9.98
CA LEU A 305 9.19 -21.10 10.71
C LEU A 305 8.95 -19.87 9.83
N PHE A 306 9.52 -19.84 8.63
CA PHE A 306 9.33 -18.75 7.68
C PHE A 306 7.88 -18.60 7.22
N LEU A 307 7.16 -19.71 7.02
CA LEU A 307 5.74 -19.69 6.69
C LEU A 307 4.92 -19.04 7.80
N CYS A 308 5.18 -19.40 9.06
CA CYS A 308 4.49 -18.80 10.21
C CYS A 308 4.80 -17.31 10.37
N ILE A 309 6.07 -16.90 10.18
CA ILE A 309 6.47 -15.49 10.22
C ILE A 309 5.81 -14.70 9.09
N SER A 310 5.80 -15.24 7.86
CA SER A 310 5.13 -14.61 6.71
C SER A 310 3.63 -14.45 6.94
N LEU A 311 3.00 -15.40 7.59
CA LEU A 311 1.58 -15.32 7.98
C LEU A 311 1.33 -14.22 9.01
N LEU A 312 2.23 -14.04 9.98
CA LEU A 312 2.15 -12.90 10.92
C LEU A 312 2.34 -11.56 10.23
N GLU A 313 3.21 -11.49 9.26
CA GLU A 313 3.44 -10.27 8.46
C GLU A 313 2.20 -9.93 7.61
N THR A 314 1.64 -10.91 6.89
CA THR A 314 0.46 -10.71 6.03
C THR A 314 -0.80 -10.34 6.81
N THR A 315 -0.94 -10.83 8.06
CA THR A 315 -2.04 -10.42 8.95
C THR A 315 -1.88 -9.01 9.52
N GLY A 316 -0.74 -8.37 9.27
CA GLY A 316 -0.42 -7.04 9.79
C GLY A 316 -0.13 -7.00 11.29
N TYR A 317 0.06 -8.15 11.94
CA TYR A 317 0.42 -8.21 13.36
C TYR A 317 1.75 -7.54 13.66
N MET A 318 2.75 -7.76 12.78
CA MET A 318 4.09 -7.18 12.94
C MET A 318 4.11 -5.64 12.82
N SER A 319 3.19 -5.06 12.05
CA SER A 319 3.07 -3.61 11.88
C SER A 319 2.31 -2.93 13.02
N ARG A 320 1.51 -3.65 13.79
CA ARG A 320 0.73 -3.17 14.95
C ARG A 320 1.53 -3.26 16.22
#